data_c114e66d5adb4d47e406c08f2311e5d5
#
_entry.id   c114e66d5adb4d47e406c08f2311e5d5
#
_cell.length_a   1.000
_cell.length_b   1.000
_cell.length_c   1.000
_cell.angle_alpha   90.00
_cell.angle_beta   90.00
_cell.angle_gamma   90.00
#
_symmetry.space_group_name_H-M   'P 1'
#
loop_
_entity.id
_entity.type
_entity.pdbx_description
1 polymer ?
#
loop_
_entity_poly.entity_id
_entity_poly.type
_entity_poly.pdbx_seq_one_letter_code
_entity_poly.pdbx_strand_id
1 'polypeptide(L)'
;MSDETFDKAAAVKLLNHIMEAELAGVVRYTHYSLMVFGHNRIPIVSWLRNEANTCLSHANEAGELVTHFGEHPSLKIGALLETHKHGINDILIESLEAERSGLALYKELFELVRDRNILLEDYARRMIAEEELHVGEVNKMLRKPGDITQFPA
;
A
#
# COMPACT_ATOMS: atom_id res chain seq x y z
N MET A 1 -5.38 -7.10 -28.81
CA MET A 1 -4.48 -6.15 -28.09
C MET A 1 -3.06 -6.45 -28.53
N SER A 2 -2.40 -5.54 -29.20
CA SER A 2 -1.01 -5.76 -29.59
C SER A 2 -0.09 -5.19 -28.51
N ASP A 3 0.92 -5.95 -28.11
CA ASP A 3 1.95 -5.50 -27.16
C ASP A 3 2.79 -4.33 -27.71
N GLU A 4 2.58 -3.95 -28.96
CA GLU A 4 3.33 -2.90 -29.65
C GLU A 4 3.17 -1.50 -29.03
N THR A 5 2.13 -1.28 -28.23
CA THR A 5 1.88 0.02 -27.56
C THR A 5 2.13 -0.04 -26.05
N PHE A 6 2.56 -1.18 -25.54
CA PHE A 6 2.82 -1.38 -24.12
C PHE A 6 4.22 -0.87 -23.74
N ASP A 7 4.28 0.15 -22.88
CA ASP A 7 5.53 0.67 -22.34
C ASP A 7 6.01 -0.19 -21.17
N LYS A 8 6.72 -1.26 -21.48
CA LYS A 8 7.26 -2.21 -20.51
C LYS A 8 8.20 -1.52 -19.50
N ALA A 9 9.09 -0.67 -19.96
CA ALA A 9 10.06 0.01 -19.09
C ALA A 9 9.37 0.89 -18.04
N ALA A 10 8.37 1.67 -18.45
CA ALA A 10 7.58 2.50 -17.54
C ALA A 10 6.78 1.64 -16.55
N ALA A 11 6.18 0.54 -17.00
CA ALA A 11 5.42 -0.36 -16.14
C ALA A 11 6.31 -1.02 -15.09
N VAL A 12 7.48 -1.52 -15.47
CA VAL A 12 8.45 -2.13 -14.55
C VAL A 12 8.94 -1.10 -13.52
N LYS A 13 9.19 0.13 -13.93
CA LYS A 13 9.54 1.22 -13.02
C LYS A 13 8.47 1.44 -11.96
N LEU A 14 7.20 1.48 -12.37
CA LEU A 14 6.07 1.62 -11.43
C LEU A 14 5.94 0.40 -10.52
N LEU A 15 6.09 -0.81 -11.03
CA LEU A 15 6.06 -2.03 -10.22
C LEU A 15 7.16 -2.03 -9.16
N ASN A 16 8.36 -1.58 -9.49
CA ASN A 16 9.43 -1.41 -8.52
C ASN A 16 9.10 -0.35 -7.47
N HIS A 17 8.51 0.78 -7.85
CA HIS A 17 8.05 1.80 -6.90
C HIS A 17 6.96 1.26 -5.98
N ILE A 18 6.03 0.49 -6.51
CA ILE A 18 4.99 -0.19 -5.72
C ILE A 18 5.63 -1.13 -4.71
N MET A 19 6.55 -1.98 -5.14
CA MET A 19 7.27 -2.90 -4.26
C MET A 19 8.01 -2.16 -3.15
N GLU A 20 8.70 -1.08 -3.49
CA GLU A 20 9.42 -0.22 -2.52
C GLU A 20 8.45 0.38 -1.49
N ALA A 21 7.30 0.87 -1.93
CA ALA A 21 6.28 1.43 -1.05
C ALA A 21 5.70 0.36 -0.12
N GLU A 22 5.43 -0.83 -0.63
CA GLU A 22 4.92 -1.95 0.18
C GLU A 22 5.96 -2.45 1.20
N LEU A 23 7.23 -2.51 0.83
CA LEU A 23 8.31 -2.86 1.77
C LEU A 23 8.47 -1.79 2.86
N ALA A 24 8.33 -0.51 2.52
CA ALA A 24 8.24 0.57 3.52
C ALA A 24 7.06 0.35 4.46
N GLY A 25 5.94 -0.13 3.93
CA GLY A 25 4.76 -0.52 4.73
C GLY A 25 5.08 -1.61 5.74
N VAL A 26 5.83 -2.64 5.35
CA VAL A 26 6.27 -3.70 6.27
C VAL A 26 7.04 -3.11 7.45
N VAL A 27 8.01 -2.26 7.17
CA VAL A 27 8.83 -1.60 8.21
C VAL A 27 7.96 -0.70 9.09
N ARG A 28 7.13 0.13 8.48
CA ARG A 28 6.29 1.12 9.16
C ARG A 28 5.27 0.45 10.08
N TYR A 29 4.50 -0.52 9.60
CA TYR A 29 3.51 -1.22 10.42
C TYR A 29 4.16 -2.04 11.54
N THR A 30 5.31 -2.64 11.28
CA THR A 30 6.08 -3.33 12.31
C THR A 30 6.51 -2.35 13.41
N HIS A 31 7.04 -1.19 13.01
CA HIS A 31 7.44 -0.12 13.93
C HIS A 31 6.24 0.35 14.77
N TYR A 32 5.11 0.65 14.13
CA TYR A 32 3.89 1.06 14.85
C TYR A 32 3.48 0.03 15.89
N SER A 33 3.55 -1.26 15.54
CA SER A 33 3.15 -2.33 16.45
C SER A 33 3.98 -2.36 17.74
N LEU A 34 5.22 -1.88 17.67
CA LEU A 34 6.12 -1.80 18.82
C LEU A 34 5.86 -0.57 19.69
N MET A 35 5.18 0.45 19.14
CA MET A 35 5.00 1.76 19.77
C MET A 35 3.60 1.97 20.36
N VAL A 36 2.70 1.01 20.23
CA VAL A 36 1.36 1.12 20.82
C VAL A 36 1.38 0.69 22.28
N PHE A 37 0.99 1.61 23.16
CA PHE A 37 0.92 1.39 24.60
C PHE A 37 -0.51 1.66 25.12
N GLY A 38 -0.83 1.15 26.28
CA GLY A 38 -2.10 1.35 26.93
C GLY A 38 -3.08 0.17 26.72
N HIS A 39 -4.29 0.34 27.19
CA HIS A 39 -5.29 -0.75 27.27
C HIS A 39 -5.72 -1.30 25.90
N ASN A 40 -5.62 -0.50 24.85
CA ASN A 40 -6.01 -0.90 23.49
C ASN A 40 -4.89 -1.60 22.72
N ARG A 41 -3.76 -1.84 23.35
CA ARG A 41 -2.57 -2.39 22.68
C ARG A 41 -2.84 -3.73 21.97
N ILE A 42 -3.46 -4.68 22.67
CA ILE A 42 -3.56 -6.07 22.17
C ILE A 42 -4.26 -6.15 20.81
N PRO A 43 -5.49 -5.65 20.63
CA PRO A 43 -6.14 -5.73 19.31
C PRO A 43 -5.46 -4.86 18.25
N ILE A 44 -4.95 -3.69 18.60
CA ILE A 44 -4.30 -2.78 17.66
C ILE A 44 -2.98 -3.36 17.17
N VAL A 45 -2.16 -3.93 18.05
CA VAL A 45 -0.89 -4.56 17.66
C VAL A 45 -1.13 -5.73 16.71
N SER A 46 -2.12 -6.56 16.99
CA SER A 46 -2.49 -7.68 16.10
C SER A 46 -2.87 -7.17 14.70
N TRP A 47 -3.70 -6.13 14.64
CA TRP A 47 -4.11 -5.52 13.37
C TRP A 47 -2.90 -4.96 12.61
N LEU A 48 -2.01 -4.20 13.28
CA LEU A 48 -0.82 -3.61 12.66
C LEU A 48 0.13 -4.68 12.09
N ARG A 49 0.33 -5.77 12.82
CA ARG A 49 1.18 -6.89 12.35
C ARG A 49 0.56 -7.63 11.18
N ASN A 50 -0.76 -7.76 11.14
CA ASN A 50 -1.46 -8.29 9.97
C ASN A 50 -1.28 -7.37 8.76
N GLU A 51 -1.32 -6.06 8.95
CA GLU A 51 -1.07 -5.09 7.88
C GLU A 51 0.37 -5.20 7.34
N ALA A 52 1.36 -5.39 8.23
CA ALA A 52 2.73 -5.63 7.81
C ALA A 52 2.85 -6.88 6.92
N ASN A 53 2.17 -7.96 7.28
CA ASN A 53 2.15 -9.20 6.50
C ASN A 53 1.45 -8.98 5.14
N THR A 54 0.38 -8.22 5.09
CA THR A 54 -0.31 -7.86 3.85
C THR A 54 0.61 -7.05 2.92
N CYS A 55 1.32 -6.06 3.46
CA CYS A 55 2.31 -5.29 2.70
C CYS A 55 3.42 -6.19 2.12
N LEU A 56 3.90 -7.16 2.90
CA LEU A 56 4.90 -8.10 2.41
C LEU A 56 4.37 -8.95 1.26
N SER A 57 3.14 -9.43 1.36
CA SER A 57 2.48 -10.18 0.28
C SER A 57 2.35 -9.35 -0.99
N HIS A 58 1.93 -8.09 -0.86
CA HIS A 58 1.84 -7.16 -1.99
C HIS A 58 3.20 -6.85 -2.60
N ALA A 59 4.24 -6.70 -1.78
CA ALA A 59 5.61 -6.49 -2.26
C ALA A 59 6.10 -7.69 -3.07
N ASN A 60 5.85 -8.91 -2.59
CA ASN A 60 6.20 -10.13 -3.30
C ASN A 60 5.50 -10.20 -4.65
N GLU A 61 4.21 -9.87 -4.70
CA GLU A 61 3.43 -9.91 -5.94
C GLU A 61 3.97 -8.93 -6.97
N ALA A 62 4.27 -7.69 -6.55
CA ALA A 62 4.88 -6.69 -7.45
C ALA A 62 6.26 -7.16 -7.95
N GLY A 63 7.09 -7.68 -7.07
CA GLY A 63 8.42 -8.20 -7.40
C GLY A 63 8.37 -9.38 -8.37
N GLU A 64 7.43 -10.29 -8.19
CA GLU A 64 7.19 -11.41 -9.12
C GLU A 64 6.84 -10.92 -10.52
N LEU A 65 6.04 -9.86 -10.61
CA LEU A 65 5.72 -9.26 -11.91
C LEU A 65 6.94 -8.59 -12.55
N VAL A 66 7.80 -7.94 -11.77
CA VAL A 66 9.06 -7.38 -12.29
C VAL A 66 9.91 -8.47 -12.94
N THR A 67 10.12 -9.59 -12.26
CA THR A 67 10.90 -10.71 -12.81
C THR A 67 10.17 -11.42 -13.94
N HIS A 68 8.84 -11.46 -13.92
CA HIS A 68 8.04 -11.97 -15.02
C HIS A 68 8.38 -11.25 -16.34
N PHE A 69 8.60 -9.94 -16.27
CA PHE A 69 8.99 -9.13 -17.43
C PHE A 69 10.50 -9.13 -17.71
N GLY A 70 11.26 -9.98 -17.01
CA GLY A 70 12.70 -10.15 -17.27
C GLY A 70 13.59 -9.05 -16.69
N GLU A 71 13.08 -8.31 -15.71
CA GLU A 71 13.81 -7.20 -15.09
C GLU A 71 14.16 -7.51 -13.63
N HIS A 72 15.03 -6.69 -13.04
CA HIS A 72 15.49 -6.87 -11.67
C HIS A 72 14.62 -6.11 -10.66
N PRO A 73 14.14 -6.79 -9.60
CA PRO A 73 13.47 -6.10 -8.50
C PRO A 73 14.40 -5.12 -7.80
N SER A 74 13.87 -3.99 -7.37
CA SER A 74 14.60 -2.99 -6.59
C SER A 74 15.06 -3.55 -5.24
N LEU A 75 16.21 -3.09 -4.75
CA LEU A 75 16.69 -3.35 -3.39
C LEU A 75 16.42 -2.20 -2.43
N LYS A 76 15.65 -1.20 -2.84
CA LYS A 76 15.30 -0.02 -2.04
C LYS A 76 13.97 -0.22 -1.35
N ILE A 77 13.70 0.62 -0.36
CA ILE A 77 12.38 0.79 0.22
C ILE A 77 11.92 2.23 0.02
N GLY A 78 10.60 2.45 0.03
CA GLY A 78 10.03 3.79 -0.08
C GLY A 78 10.21 4.63 1.20
N ALA A 79 9.70 5.87 1.17
CA ALA A 79 9.75 6.77 2.30
C ALA A 79 8.96 6.21 3.49
N LEU A 80 9.50 6.36 4.69
CA LEU A 80 8.89 5.84 5.92
C LEU A 80 7.84 6.77 6.54
N LEU A 81 7.90 8.07 6.26
CA LEU A 81 6.95 9.08 6.76
C LEU A 81 6.84 9.14 8.30
N GLU A 82 7.93 8.90 9.01
CA GLU A 82 7.91 8.90 10.48
C GLU A 82 7.79 10.31 11.05
N THR A 83 6.71 10.56 11.80
CA THR A 83 6.47 11.84 12.49
C THR A 83 6.87 11.82 13.96
N HIS A 84 7.26 10.65 14.49
CA HIS A 84 7.55 10.41 15.90
C HIS A 84 6.37 10.70 16.84
N LYS A 85 5.14 10.64 16.32
CA LYS A 85 3.90 10.73 17.09
C LYS A 85 3.28 9.34 17.16
N HIS A 86 3.13 8.80 18.36
CA HIS A 86 2.78 7.39 18.55
C HIS A 86 1.44 7.15 19.26
N GLY A 87 0.60 8.18 19.41
CA GLY A 87 -0.80 7.98 19.77
C GLY A 87 -1.50 7.16 18.68
N ILE A 88 -2.50 6.35 19.03
CA ILE A 88 -3.18 5.49 18.04
C ILE A 88 -3.73 6.31 16.87
N ASN A 89 -4.36 7.45 17.14
CA ASN A 89 -4.88 8.30 16.07
C ASN A 89 -3.75 8.88 15.20
N ASP A 90 -2.62 9.25 15.78
CA ASP A 90 -1.46 9.76 15.04
C ASP A 90 -0.91 8.66 14.09
N ILE A 91 -0.79 7.44 14.58
CA ILE A 91 -0.37 6.27 13.79
C ILE A 91 -1.34 6.03 12.64
N LEU A 92 -2.65 6.07 12.89
CA LEU A 92 -3.67 5.85 11.86
C LEU A 92 -3.67 6.96 10.80
N ILE A 93 -3.48 8.21 11.19
CA ILE A 93 -3.41 9.36 10.25
C ILE A 93 -2.17 9.24 9.36
N GLU A 94 -1.03 8.92 9.93
CA GLU A 94 0.21 8.71 9.18
C GLU A 94 0.09 7.52 8.22
N SER A 95 -0.51 6.43 8.71
CA SER A 95 -0.83 5.24 7.90
C SER A 95 -1.75 5.59 6.73
N LEU A 96 -2.79 6.37 6.97
CA LEU A 96 -3.74 6.80 5.94
C LEU A 96 -3.04 7.58 4.82
N GLU A 97 -2.14 8.49 5.17
CA GLU A 97 -1.34 9.24 4.19
C GLU A 97 -0.47 8.31 3.34
N ALA A 98 0.22 7.37 3.98
CA ALA A 98 1.07 6.41 3.29
C ALA A 98 0.26 5.49 2.36
N GLU A 99 -0.90 5.00 2.81
CA GLU A 99 -1.78 4.15 2.01
C GLU A 99 -2.33 4.90 0.79
N ARG A 100 -2.66 6.17 0.93
CA ARG A 100 -3.10 7.00 -0.20
C ARG A 100 -1.99 7.19 -1.23
N SER A 101 -0.75 7.36 -0.78
CA SER A 101 0.40 7.44 -1.68
C SER A 101 0.61 6.13 -2.45
N GLY A 102 0.46 5.00 -1.78
CA GLY A 102 0.51 3.68 -2.42
C GLY A 102 -0.61 3.47 -3.43
N LEU A 103 -1.83 3.84 -3.06
CA LEU A 103 -2.99 3.77 -3.96
C LEU A 103 -2.77 4.58 -5.23
N ALA A 104 -2.15 5.76 -5.12
CA ALA A 104 -1.83 6.60 -6.27
C ALA A 104 -0.89 5.88 -7.26
N LEU A 105 0.08 5.11 -6.76
CA LEU A 105 0.98 4.32 -7.61
C LEU A 105 0.22 3.24 -8.39
N TYR A 106 -0.70 2.53 -7.75
CA TYR A 106 -1.54 1.54 -8.43
C TYR A 106 -2.43 2.16 -9.51
N LYS A 107 -3.00 3.34 -9.22
CA LYS A 107 -3.80 4.08 -10.20
C LYS A 107 -2.96 4.55 -11.38
N GLU A 108 -1.73 4.99 -11.14
CA GLU A 108 -0.80 5.38 -12.19
C GLU A 108 -0.45 4.18 -13.09
N LEU A 109 -0.19 3.02 -12.47
CA LEU A 109 0.02 1.78 -13.22
C LEU A 109 -1.20 1.44 -14.08
N PHE A 110 -2.39 1.51 -13.51
CA PHE A 110 -3.64 1.23 -14.23
C PHE A 110 -3.78 2.09 -15.48
N GLU A 111 -3.57 3.41 -15.35
CA GLU A 111 -3.66 4.31 -16.50
C GLU A 111 -2.63 4.00 -17.59
N LEU A 112 -1.45 3.52 -17.19
CA LEU A 112 -0.40 3.14 -18.13
C LEU A 112 -0.73 1.88 -18.92
N VAL A 113 -1.36 0.89 -18.29
CA VAL A 113 -1.50 -0.48 -18.83
C VAL A 113 -2.90 -0.82 -19.34
N ARG A 114 -3.91 -0.04 -19.00
CA ARG A 114 -5.29 -0.30 -19.41
C ARG A 114 -5.39 -0.39 -20.93
N ASP A 115 -6.16 -1.36 -21.42
CA ASP A 115 -6.35 -1.64 -22.85
C ASP A 115 -5.04 -2.02 -23.59
N ARG A 116 -3.93 -2.24 -22.86
CA ARG A 116 -2.62 -2.54 -23.46
C ARG A 116 -2.01 -3.85 -22.98
N ASN A 117 -2.14 -4.17 -21.70
CA ASN A 117 -1.65 -5.41 -21.13
C ASN A 117 -2.66 -5.94 -20.12
N ILE A 118 -3.30 -7.07 -20.45
CA ILE A 118 -4.38 -7.63 -19.64
C ILE A 118 -3.91 -8.07 -18.26
N LEU A 119 -2.73 -8.70 -18.17
CA LEU A 119 -2.19 -9.17 -16.90
C LEU A 119 -2.01 -8.01 -15.90
N LEU A 120 -1.35 -6.94 -16.34
CA LEU A 120 -1.09 -5.79 -15.49
C LEU A 120 -2.35 -4.95 -15.23
N GLU A 121 -3.26 -4.87 -16.20
CA GLU A 121 -4.53 -4.20 -16.00
C GLU A 121 -5.37 -4.90 -14.92
N ASP A 122 -5.48 -6.22 -14.98
CA ASP A 122 -6.22 -7.01 -13.99
C ASP A 122 -5.57 -6.90 -12.60
N TYR A 123 -4.26 -7.02 -12.53
CA TYR A 123 -3.50 -6.81 -11.31
C TYR A 123 -3.78 -5.42 -10.71
N ALA A 124 -3.65 -4.36 -11.52
CA ALA A 124 -3.85 -2.99 -11.03
C ALA A 124 -5.29 -2.76 -10.57
N ARG A 125 -6.30 -3.28 -11.29
CA ARG A 125 -7.71 -3.19 -10.89
C ARG A 125 -7.95 -3.84 -9.53
N ARG A 126 -7.44 -5.03 -9.32
CA ARG A 126 -7.59 -5.78 -8.07
C ARG A 126 -6.92 -5.03 -6.91
N MET A 127 -5.71 -4.55 -7.12
CA MET A 127 -4.97 -3.82 -6.09
C MET A 127 -5.60 -2.48 -5.74
N ILE A 128 -6.14 -1.76 -6.72
CA ILE A 128 -6.88 -0.52 -6.47
C ILE A 128 -8.11 -0.80 -5.58
N ALA A 129 -8.86 -1.85 -5.89
CA ALA A 129 -10.03 -2.22 -5.09
C ALA A 129 -9.65 -2.58 -3.65
N GLU A 130 -8.60 -3.40 -3.46
CA GLU A 130 -8.10 -3.77 -2.13
C GLU A 130 -7.62 -2.55 -1.34
N GLU A 131 -6.82 -1.69 -1.95
CA GLU A 131 -6.28 -0.51 -1.29
C GLU A 131 -7.35 0.54 -0.97
N GLU A 132 -8.35 0.73 -1.83
CA GLU A 132 -9.45 1.64 -1.52
C GLU A 132 -10.27 1.16 -0.32
N LEU A 133 -10.52 -0.14 -0.23
CA LEU A 133 -11.20 -0.72 0.94
C LEU A 133 -10.35 -0.61 2.20
N HIS A 134 -9.04 -0.78 2.08
CA HIS A 134 -8.10 -0.62 3.18
C HIS A 134 -8.07 0.83 3.69
N VAL A 135 -7.95 1.79 2.79
CA VAL A 135 -8.05 3.23 3.14
C VAL A 135 -9.39 3.53 3.82
N GLY A 136 -10.48 2.95 3.31
CA GLY A 136 -11.81 3.06 3.90
C GLY A 136 -11.87 2.50 5.32
N GLU A 137 -11.22 1.37 5.57
CA GLU A 137 -11.16 0.75 6.91
C GLU A 137 -10.43 1.64 7.91
N VAL A 138 -9.26 2.18 7.54
CA VAL A 138 -8.52 3.12 8.39
C VAL A 138 -9.35 4.39 8.65
N ASN A 139 -10.06 4.89 7.64
CA ASN A 139 -10.97 6.02 7.80
C ASN A 139 -12.06 5.71 8.83
N LYS A 140 -12.66 4.52 8.78
CA LYS A 140 -13.67 4.08 9.76
C LYS A 140 -13.11 4.03 11.18
N MET A 141 -11.86 3.60 11.35
CA MET A 141 -11.22 3.58 12.66
C MET A 141 -11.02 4.99 13.24
N LEU A 142 -10.91 5.99 12.39
CA LEU A 142 -10.74 7.40 12.78
C LEU A 142 -12.06 8.15 13.00
N ARG A 143 -13.20 7.58 12.58
CA ARG A 143 -14.51 8.20 12.80
C ARG A 143 -14.88 8.20 14.28
N LYS A 144 -15.74 9.13 14.66
CA LYS A 144 -16.31 9.12 16.01
C LYS A 144 -17.17 7.86 16.21
N PRO A 145 -17.09 7.19 17.36
CA PRO A 145 -17.90 6.01 17.61
C PRO A 145 -19.40 6.29 17.38
N GLY A 146 -20.02 5.44 16.53
CA GLY A 146 -21.43 5.56 16.18
C GLY A 146 -21.77 6.65 15.14
N ASP A 147 -20.79 7.39 14.63
CA ASP A 147 -21.01 8.43 13.63
C ASP A 147 -20.54 7.93 12.25
N ILE A 148 -21.46 7.95 11.28
CA ILE A 148 -21.18 7.52 9.89
C ILE A 148 -20.32 8.53 9.12
N THR A 149 -20.16 9.74 9.62
CA THR A 149 -19.42 10.81 8.95
C THR A 149 -17.96 10.44 8.75
N GLN A 150 -17.50 10.52 7.51
CA GLN A 150 -16.12 10.22 7.15
C GLN A 150 -15.14 11.14 7.86
N PHE A 151 -14.00 10.58 8.25
CA PHE A 151 -12.88 11.36 8.77
C PHE A 151 -12.35 12.26 7.66
N PRO A 152 -12.18 13.57 7.91
CA PRO A 152 -11.63 14.48 6.91
C PRO A 152 -10.18 14.10 6.60
N ALA A 153 -9.89 14.09 5.33
CA ALA A 153 -8.53 13.77 4.92
C ALA A 153 -7.78 15.02 4.55
#